data_dba631153a5130c414473fd25eef0d78
#
_entry.id   dba631153a5130c414473fd25eef0d78
#
_cell.length_a   1.000
_cell.length_b   1.000
_cell.length_c   1.000
_cell.angle_alpha   90.00
_cell.angle_beta   90.00
_cell.angle_gamma   90.00
#
_symmetry.space_group_name_H-M   'P 1'
#
loop_
_entity.id
_entity.type
_entity.pdbx_description
1 polymer ?
#
loop_
_entity_poly.entity_id
_entity_poly.type
_entity_poly.pdbx_seq_one_letter_code
_entity_poly.pdbx_strand_id
1 'polypeptide(L)'
;MNEVKRPKKPLIFYYVIAMVILLAINLFTVPWLAQRQVKEVDYGTFIQMAEDKDLGLVEVQETENQIVFTNKDETAIYKTGMMPDPDLTQRLDDSGAQFSGQILEQANPIIAFLISWVLPIVIFVLLGQWMSKKLMQRAGGPNAMSFGKSNAKVYVKSSEGIKFSDVAGEDEAKENLSEIVDYLHNPNKYKEVGAAMPKGILLVGPPGTGKTMLAKAVAGESNVPFFSMSGSEFVEMFVGMGAAKVRDLFKQAKEKAPCIVFIDEIDAIGKKREGNISGNDEREQTLNQLLTEMDGFEENSGVIILAATNRPESLDPALTRPGRFDRRVPVELPDLQGRTEILKVHAKKVKIAGDVDFEKVARMASGASGAELANIVNEAALRAVRAGRKSVTQADLEESIEVVIAGYQKKNAILTDKEKLIVSYHETGHALVAALQTHSAPVQKITIVPRTSGALGYTMQVDEGNHYLMSQEELENKIATLTGGRAAEELVFHSASTGASNDIEQATKLARAMITRYGMSEDFDMVALETVNNQYLGGDASLACSAQTQAKIDQQVVDLVKEQHQKALQLLQDNRRKLDEISKYLYEKETITGDEFMALLNAK
;
A
#
# COMPACT_ATOMS: atom_id res chain seq x y z
N MET A 1 -9.27 -13.21 16.27
CA MET A 1 -9.85 -11.87 16.54
C MET A 1 -8.77 -11.05 17.24
N ASN A 2 -8.05 -10.21 16.51
CA ASN A 2 -7.05 -9.32 17.08
C ASN A 2 -7.72 -7.97 17.36
N GLU A 3 -7.73 -7.57 18.64
CA GLU A 3 -8.24 -6.27 19.06
C GLU A 3 -7.47 -5.15 18.36
N VAL A 4 -8.22 -4.31 17.66
CA VAL A 4 -7.71 -3.05 17.11
C VAL A 4 -7.42 -2.11 18.28
N LYS A 5 -6.16 -1.93 18.64
CA LYS A 5 -5.72 -0.93 19.64
C LYS A 5 -6.08 0.47 19.13
N ARG A 6 -7.01 1.14 19.83
CA ARG A 6 -7.34 2.55 19.56
C ARG A 6 -6.07 3.42 19.68
N PRO A 7 -5.87 4.43 18.81
CA PRO A 7 -4.72 5.31 18.90
C PRO A 7 -4.72 6.03 20.25
N LYS A 8 -3.63 5.93 21.00
CA LYS A 8 -3.45 6.65 22.28
C LYS A 8 -3.36 8.14 21.98
N LYS A 9 -4.24 8.94 22.62
CA LYS A 9 -4.21 10.40 22.50
C LYS A 9 -2.84 10.94 22.96
N PRO A 10 -2.30 11.99 22.31
CA PRO A 10 -0.99 12.53 22.66
C PRO A 10 -0.95 13.02 24.11
N LEU A 11 0.18 12.87 24.78
CA LEU A 11 0.36 13.17 26.20
C LEU A 11 -0.06 14.61 26.56
N ILE A 12 0.11 15.54 25.66
CA ILE A 12 -0.29 16.95 25.80
C ILE A 12 -1.80 17.11 26.07
N PHE A 13 -2.63 16.21 25.54
CA PHE A 13 -4.07 16.21 25.77
C PHE A 13 -4.43 15.95 27.24
N TYR A 14 -3.70 15.07 27.92
CA TYR A 14 -3.90 14.77 29.34
C TYR A 14 -3.40 15.92 30.23
N TYR A 15 -2.34 16.60 29.84
CA TYR A 15 -1.85 17.79 30.54
C TYR A 15 -2.81 18.96 30.44
N VAL A 16 -3.41 19.21 29.27
CA VAL A 16 -4.44 20.22 29.08
C VAL A 16 -5.66 19.93 29.92
N ILE A 17 -6.13 18.68 29.97
CA ILE A 17 -7.28 18.28 30.80
C ILE A 17 -6.97 18.47 32.30
N ALA A 18 -5.79 18.05 32.75
CA ALA A 18 -5.40 18.21 34.17
C ALA A 18 -5.31 19.68 34.56
N MET A 19 -4.79 20.55 33.68
CA MET A 19 -4.71 21.98 33.89
C MET A 19 -6.10 22.63 33.94
N VAL A 20 -7.03 22.23 33.06
CA VAL A 20 -8.43 22.72 33.08
C VAL A 20 -9.16 22.28 34.35
N ILE A 21 -8.94 21.04 34.83
CA ILE A 21 -9.54 20.53 36.07
C ILE A 21 -9.00 21.29 37.27
N LEU A 22 -7.69 21.55 37.37
CA LEU A 22 -7.07 22.33 38.43
C LEU A 22 -7.59 23.78 38.44
N LEU A 23 -7.72 24.41 37.28
CA LEU A 23 -8.32 25.75 37.14
C LEU A 23 -9.78 25.77 37.56
N ALA A 24 -10.57 24.78 37.21
CA ALA A 24 -11.98 24.66 37.62
C ALA A 24 -12.12 24.45 39.14
N ILE A 25 -11.25 23.63 39.74
CA ILE A 25 -11.20 23.43 41.19
C ILE A 25 -10.90 24.76 41.90
N ASN A 26 -9.91 25.51 41.43
CA ASN A 26 -9.51 26.76 42.07
C ASN A 26 -10.59 27.87 41.91
N LEU A 27 -11.25 27.95 40.76
CA LEU A 27 -12.26 28.98 40.47
C LEU A 27 -13.62 28.70 41.10
N PHE A 28 -14.02 27.44 41.25
CA PHE A 28 -15.38 27.09 41.66
C PHE A 28 -15.47 26.42 43.02
N THR A 29 -14.54 25.53 43.41
CA THR A 29 -14.69 24.75 44.64
C THR A 29 -14.15 25.47 45.88
N VAL A 30 -13.07 26.24 45.77
CA VAL A 30 -12.48 26.97 46.91
C VAL A 30 -13.44 28.07 47.40
N PRO A 31 -14.00 28.97 46.57
CA PRO A 31 -14.97 29.96 47.00
C PRO A 31 -16.27 29.33 47.52
N TRP A 32 -16.75 28.25 46.94
CA TRP A 32 -17.97 27.55 47.35
C TRP A 32 -17.85 26.90 48.73
N LEU A 33 -16.69 26.36 49.12
CA LEU A 33 -16.44 25.83 50.46
C LEU A 33 -16.37 26.93 51.52
N ALA A 34 -15.77 28.08 51.18
CA ALA A 34 -15.65 29.22 52.08
C ALA A 34 -17.02 29.84 52.43
N GLN A 35 -17.95 29.89 51.48
CA GLN A 35 -19.30 30.47 51.70
C GLN A 35 -20.25 29.62 52.53
N ARG A 36 -20.01 28.32 52.71
CA ARG A 36 -20.92 27.42 53.43
C ARG A 36 -20.84 27.50 54.96
N GLN A 37 -19.87 28.20 55.53
CA GLN A 37 -19.67 28.27 56.98
C GLN A 37 -20.33 29.51 57.65
N VAL A 38 -20.78 30.50 56.87
CA VAL A 38 -21.33 31.76 57.38
C VAL A 38 -22.83 31.85 57.05
N LYS A 39 -23.67 32.01 58.06
CA LYS A 39 -25.14 32.22 57.90
C LYS A 39 -25.42 33.70 57.79
N GLU A 40 -26.14 34.11 56.78
CA GLU A 40 -26.59 35.47 56.58
C GLU A 40 -27.90 35.70 57.31
N VAL A 41 -27.97 36.73 58.17
CA VAL A 41 -29.14 37.11 58.96
C VAL A 41 -29.44 38.61 58.84
N ASP A 42 -30.65 39.03 59.04
CA ASP A 42 -31.01 40.46 59.04
C ASP A 42 -30.52 41.18 60.32
N TYR A 43 -30.39 42.52 60.21
CA TYR A 43 -29.89 43.34 61.30
C TYR A 43 -30.79 43.29 62.55
N GLY A 44 -32.10 43.10 62.37
CA GLY A 44 -33.07 42.94 63.53
C GLY A 44 -32.76 41.67 64.31
N THR A 45 -32.46 40.54 63.64
CA THR A 45 -32.07 39.31 64.32
C THR A 45 -30.73 39.47 65.07
N PHE A 46 -29.79 40.22 64.54
CA PHE A 46 -28.55 40.54 65.27
C PHE A 46 -28.81 41.35 66.52
N ILE A 47 -29.69 42.38 66.50
CA ILE A 47 -30.07 43.17 67.67
C ILE A 47 -30.80 42.30 68.70
N GLN A 48 -31.67 41.41 68.23
CA GLN A 48 -32.37 40.49 69.13
C GLN A 48 -31.40 39.54 69.85
N MET A 49 -30.39 39.00 69.13
CA MET A 49 -29.37 38.18 69.76
C MET A 49 -28.45 38.95 70.69
N ALA A 50 -28.27 40.26 70.48
CA ALA A 50 -27.56 41.14 71.40
C ALA A 50 -28.39 41.34 72.72
N GLU A 51 -29.67 41.58 72.60
CA GLU A 51 -30.61 41.74 73.77
C GLU A 51 -30.75 40.43 74.56
N ASP A 52 -30.79 39.29 73.88
CA ASP A 52 -30.85 37.96 74.49
C ASP A 52 -29.53 37.48 75.08
N LYS A 53 -28.45 38.27 74.95
CA LYS A 53 -27.09 37.96 75.45
C LYS A 53 -26.51 36.67 74.86
N ASP A 54 -26.87 36.37 73.59
CA ASP A 54 -26.40 35.19 72.81
C ASP A 54 -25.37 35.55 71.81
N LEU A 55 -24.63 36.67 71.98
CA LEU A 55 -23.49 37.04 71.13
C LEU A 55 -22.17 36.62 71.78
N GLY A 56 -21.24 36.02 70.95
CA GLY A 56 -19.91 35.65 71.38
C GLY A 56 -18.87 36.69 70.91
N LEU A 57 -18.17 36.40 69.77
CA LEU A 57 -17.26 37.35 69.16
C LEU A 57 -17.99 38.14 68.10
N VAL A 58 -17.81 39.47 68.06
CA VAL A 58 -18.40 40.38 67.09
C VAL A 58 -17.29 41.19 66.42
N GLU A 59 -17.16 41.07 65.14
CA GLU A 59 -16.19 41.83 64.29
C GLU A 59 -16.96 42.81 63.41
N VAL A 60 -16.74 44.10 63.63
CA VAL A 60 -17.32 45.14 62.80
C VAL A 60 -16.39 45.47 61.65
N GLN A 61 -16.81 45.10 60.42
CA GLN A 61 -16.05 45.31 59.19
C GLN A 61 -16.57 46.53 58.42
N GLU A 62 -16.09 47.70 58.78
CA GLU A 62 -16.55 48.96 58.20
C GLU A 62 -16.30 49.03 56.72
N THR A 63 -15.19 48.43 56.21
CA THR A 63 -14.79 48.48 54.80
C THR A 63 -15.73 47.67 53.90
N GLU A 64 -16.32 46.60 54.45
CA GLU A 64 -17.25 45.73 53.73
C GLU A 64 -18.73 46.02 54.09
N ASN A 65 -18.94 47.01 54.95
CA ASN A 65 -20.26 47.44 55.46
C ASN A 65 -21.09 46.26 56.04
N GLN A 66 -20.42 45.39 56.82
CA GLN A 66 -21.04 44.21 57.45
C GLN A 66 -20.50 43.97 58.86
N ILE A 67 -21.28 43.25 59.65
CA ILE A 67 -20.91 42.76 60.98
C ILE A 67 -20.89 41.25 60.92
N VAL A 68 -19.74 40.66 61.27
CA VAL A 68 -19.57 39.19 61.37
C VAL A 68 -19.56 38.86 62.88
N PHE A 69 -20.35 37.88 63.26
CA PHE A 69 -20.46 37.54 64.69
C PHE A 69 -20.71 36.03 64.89
N THR A 70 -20.41 35.57 66.10
CA THR A 70 -20.68 34.18 66.49
C THR A 70 -21.78 34.21 67.57
N ASN A 71 -22.52 33.09 67.74
CA ASN A 71 -23.33 32.89 68.92
C ASN A 71 -22.44 32.67 70.17
N LYS A 72 -22.97 32.73 71.35
CA LYS A 72 -22.26 32.65 72.66
C LYS A 72 -21.44 31.36 72.80
N ASP A 73 -21.90 30.25 72.20
CA ASP A 73 -21.22 28.96 72.23
C ASP A 73 -20.18 28.78 71.06
N GLU A 74 -19.97 29.82 70.24
CA GLU A 74 -19.06 29.82 69.08
C GLU A 74 -19.31 28.71 68.09
N THR A 75 -20.49 28.12 68.02
CA THR A 75 -20.85 26.97 67.20
C THR A 75 -21.26 27.37 65.77
N ALA A 76 -21.66 28.63 65.56
CA ALA A 76 -22.10 29.14 64.24
C ALA A 76 -21.59 30.58 64.02
N ILE A 77 -21.17 30.86 62.75
CA ILE A 77 -20.76 32.19 62.31
C ILE A 77 -21.93 32.83 61.54
N TYR A 78 -22.27 34.04 61.92
CA TYR A 78 -23.32 34.82 61.29
C TYR A 78 -22.70 36.07 60.63
N LYS A 79 -23.36 36.60 59.62
CA LYS A 79 -23.05 37.92 59.04
C LYS A 79 -24.35 38.72 58.85
N THR A 80 -24.28 39.99 59.05
CA THR A 80 -25.34 40.92 58.75
C THR A 80 -24.83 42.21 58.16
N GLY A 81 -25.63 42.89 57.34
CA GLY A 81 -25.30 44.22 56.83
C GLY A 81 -25.31 45.25 57.98
N MET A 82 -24.32 46.17 57.98
CA MET A 82 -24.23 47.23 58.95
C MET A 82 -25.27 48.30 58.64
N MET A 83 -26.06 48.70 59.70
CA MET A 83 -26.97 49.83 59.63
C MET A 83 -26.45 50.96 60.49
N PRO A 84 -26.80 52.24 60.15
CA PRO A 84 -26.46 53.36 61.05
C PRO A 84 -27.15 53.26 62.39
N ASP A 85 -26.44 52.81 63.41
CA ASP A 85 -26.90 52.68 64.76
C ASP A 85 -25.90 53.35 65.69
N PRO A 86 -26.24 54.57 66.24
CA PRO A 86 -25.37 55.31 67.14
C PRO A 86 -25.11 54.62 68.45
N ASP A 87 -26.06 53.71 68.87
CA ASP A 87 -26.01 53.05 70.17
C ASP A 87 -25.39 51.62 70.03
N LEU A 88 -24.90 51.21 68.84
CA LEU A 88 -24.38 49.87 68.61
C LEU A 88 -23.28 49.46 69.58
N THR A 89 -22.34 50.36 69.88
CA THR A 89 -21.25 50.07 70.81
C THR A 89 -21.77 49.83 72.23
N GLN A 90 -22.80 50.60 72.70
CA GLN A 90 -23.37 50.46 73.99
C GLN A 90 -24.20 49.16 74.12
N ARG A 91 -24.92 48.79 73.06
CA ARG A 91 -25.68 47.52 73.00
C ARG A 91 -24.73 46.29 72.98
N LEU A 92 -23.60 46.38 72.35
CA LEU A 92 -22.58 45.33 72.33
C LEU A 92 -21.97 45.17 73.75
N ASP A 93 -21.69 46.29 74.45
CA ASP A 93 -21.14 46.27 75.79
C ASP A 93 -22.18 45.66 76.78
N ASP A 94 -23.45 46.09 76.70
CA ASP A 94 -24.57 45.60 77.52
C ASP A 94 -24.84 44.09 77.23
N SER A 95 -24.59 43.59 76.04
CA SER A 95 -24.73 42.17 75.68
C SER A 95 -23.64 41.29 76.29
N GLY A 96 -22.49 41.88 76.65
CA GLY A 96 -21.35 41.16 77.19
C GLY A 96 -20.52 40.43 76.08
N ALA A 97 -20.76 40.74 74.80
CA ALA A 97 -20.00 40.19 73.68
C ALA A 97 -18.60 40.80 73.60
N GLN A 98 -17.64 40.02 73.14
CA GLN A 98 -16.36 40.56 72.83
C GLN A 98 -16.39 41.14 71.40
N PHE A 99 -16.20 42.47 71.27
CA PHE A 99 -16.25 43.12 69.96
C PHE A 99 -14.97 43.84 69.60
N SER A 100 -14.62 43.81 68.29
CA SER A 100 -13.43 44.48 67.72
C SER A 100 -13.75 45.05 66.33
N GLY A 101 -13.07 46.15 65.98
CA GLY A 101 -13.02 46.57 64.58
C GLY A 101 -11.99 45.77 63.78
N GLN A 102 -12.27 45.61 62.53
CA GLN A 102 -11.37 44.86 61.63
C GLN A 102 -10.00 45.56 61.58
N ILE A 103 -8.95 44.85 62.00
CA ILE A 103 -7.57 45.28 61.77
C ILE A 103 -7.13 44.71 60.44
N LEU A 104 -7.02 45.54 59.40
CA LEU A 104 -6.52 45.11 58.09
C LEU A 104 -5.03 44.73 58.21
N GLU A 105 -4.73 43.44 58.40
CA GLU A 105 -3.40 42.93 58.10
C GLU A 105 -3.22 42.96 56.58
N GLN A 106 -2.45 43.90 56.06
CA GLN A 106 -2.08 43.88 54.65
C GLN A 106 -1.19 42.68 54.37
N ALA A 107 -1.80 41.57 53.98
CA ALA A 107 -1.07 40.47 53.38
C ALA A 107 -0.31 41.03 52.17
N ASN A 108 1.02 40.83 52.14
CA ASN A 108 1.85 41.34 51.09
C ASN A 108 1.34 40.78 49.72
N PRO A 109 0.81 41.63 48.81
CA PRO A 109 0.17 41.17 47.56
C PRO A 109 1.12 40.35 46.68
N ILE A 110 2.43 40.53 46.83
CA ILE A 110 3.45 39.77 46.12
C ILE A 110 3.49 38.33 46.62
N ILE A 111 3.37 38.11 47.94
CA ILE A 111 3.38 36.77 48.55
C ILE A 111 2.09 36.02 48.18
N ALA A 112 0.94 36.68 48.24
CA ALA A 112 -0.34 36.12 47.82
C ALA A 112 -0.33 35.73 46.36
N PHE A 113 0.19 36.54 45.47
CA PHE A 113 0.39 36.25 44.03
C PHE A 113 1.33 35.04 43.84
N LEU A 114 2.48 34.99 44.51
CA LEU A 114 3.42 33.90 44.42
C LEU A 114 2.84 32.56 44.84
N ILE A 115 2.10 32.54 45.94
CA ILE A 115 1.47 31.32 46.46
C ILE A 115 0.30 30.88 45.58
N SER A 116 -0.53 31.80 45.10
CA SER A 116 -1.74 31.48 44.35
C SER A 116 -1.47 31.13 42.87
N TRP A 117 -0.46 31.73 42.26
CA TRP A 117 -0.21 31.58 40.83
C TRP A 117 1.14 30.91 40.47
N VAL A 118 2.21 31.28 41.15
CA VAL A 118 3.56 30.78 40.78
C VAL A 118 3.79 29.38 41.40
N LEU A 119 3.42 29.16 42.63
CA LEU A 119 3.66 27.88 43.33
C LEU A 119 2.98 26.69 42.64
N PRO A 120 1.69 26.75 42.21
CA PRO A 120 1.07 25.66 41.45
C PRO A 120 1.75 25.37 40.13
N ILE A 121 2.22 26.41 39.43
CA ILE A 121 2.97 26.26 38.15
C ILE A 121 4.31 25.55 38.39
N VAL A 122 5.03 25.96 39.43
CA VAL A 122 6.33 25.33 39.77
C VAL A 122 6.14 23.86 40.17
N ILE A 123 5.12 23.57 41.01
CA ILE A 123 4.79 22.17 41.40
C ILE A 123 4.43 21.35 40.14
N PHE A 124 3.65 21.92 39.24
CA PHE A 124 3.26 21.25 37.98
C PHE A 124 4.47 20.93 37.08
N VAL A 125 5.39 21.88 36.94
CA VAL A 125 6.62 21.69 36.16
C VAL A 125 7.53 20.64 36.80
N LEU A 126 7.69 20.65 38.12
CA LEU A 126 8.51 19.68 38.86
C LEU A 126 7.90 18.26 38.79
N LEU A 127 6.57 18.16 38.98
CA LEU A 127 5.85 16.89 38.82
C LEU A 127 5.92 16.38 37.39
N GLY A 128 5.79 17.27 36.40
CA GLY A 128 5.94 16.95 34.98
C GLY A 128 7.33 16.40 34.64
N GLN A 129 8.38 17.05 35.15
CA GLN A 129 9.75 16.58 34.99
C GLN A 129 10.03 15.25 35.70
N TRP A 130 9.52 15.07 36.93
CA TRP A 130 9.65 13.83 37.68
C TRP A 130 8.91 12.67 36.99
N MET A 131 7.68 12.92 36.53
CA MET A 131 6.87 11.92 35.82
C MET A 131 7.46 11.58 34.46
N SER A 132 8.00 12.58 33.72
CA SER A 132 8.74 12.39 32.48
C SER A 132 9.97 11.51 32.67
N LYS A 133 10.79 11.77 33.70
CA LYS A 133 11.95 10.92 34.04
C LYS A 133 11.54 9.48 34.39
N LYS A 134 10.46 9.30 35.13
CA LYS A 134 9.98 7.97 35.54
C LYS A 134 9.31 7.19 34.39
N LEU A 135 8.62 7.88 33.47
CA LEU A 135 8.07 7.30 32.24
C LEU A 135 9.18 6.93 31.25
N MET A 136 10.21 7.77 31.11
CA MET A 136 11.39 7.49 30.27
C MET A 136 12.17 6.25 30.75
N GLN A 137 12.25 6.03 32.08
CA GLN A 137 12.89 4.83 32.62
C GLN A 137 12.07 3.54 32.45
N ARG A 138 10.74 3.63 32.37
CA ARG A 138 9.84 2.48 32.13
C ARG A 138 9.57 2.19 30.65
N ALA A 139 9.77 3.14 29.75
CA ALA A 139 9.52 3.03 28.30
C ALA A 139 10.78 2.69 27.49
N GLY A 140 11.81 2.13 28.12
CA GLY A 140 12.97 1.58 27.40
C GLY A 140 13.73 2.60 26.56
N GLY A 141 14.63 3.36 27.17
CA GLY A 141 15.78 3.99 26.52
C GLY A 141 15.55 5.32 25.77
N PRO A 142 16.64 5.97 25.37
CA PRO A 142 16.67 7.33 24.78
C PRO A 142 16.09 7.46 23.35
N ASN A 143 15.33 6.48 22.87
CA ASN A 143 14.85 6.40 21.49
C ASN A 143 13.57 7.19 21.18
N ALA A 144 12.94 7.85 22.15
CA ALA A 144 11.71 8.61 21.92
C ALA A 144 11.92 9.98 21.25
N MET A 145 13.16 10.40 21.01
CA MET A 145 13.52 11.64 20.31
C MET A 145 14.43 11.43 19.10
N SER A 146 14.47 10.23 18.53
CA SER A 146 15.22 10.03 17.28
C SER A 146 14.34 10.27 16.07
N PHE A 147 13.77 11.46 15.95
CA PHE A 147 13.20 11.94 14.69
C PHE A 147 14.33 11.98 13.66
N GLY A 148 14.24 11.17 12.60
CA GLY A 148 15.21 11.15 11.49
C GLY A 148 16.24 10.00 11.53
N LYS A 149 16.13 9.03 12.46
CA LYS A 149 16.89 7.78 12.30
C LYS A 149 16.23 6.86 11.30
N SER A 150 17.04 6.33 10.41
CA SER A 150 16.62 5.33 9.44
C SER A 150 16.18 4.05 10.18
N ASN A 151 14.98 3.56 9.88
CA ASN A 151 14.51 2.24 10.28
C ASN A 151 14.97 1.16 9.29
N ALA A 152 16.08 1.38 8.57
CA ALA A 152 16.60 0.42 7.62
C ALA A 152 16.76 -0.95 8.29
N LYS A 153 16.16 -1.96 7.69
CA LYS A 153 16.35 -3.34 8.14
C LYS A 153 17.76 -3.75 7.76
N VAL A 154 18.63 -3.82 8.74
CA VAL A 154 20.00 -4.30 8.56
C VAL A 154 19.99 -5.81 8.69
N TYR A 155 20.09 -6.50 7.58
CA TYR A 155 20.34 -7.94 7.56
C TYR A 155 21.85 -8.14 7.71
N VAL A 156 22.31 -8.28 8.94
CA VAL A 156 23.71 -8.66 9.23
C VAL A 156 23.84 -10.15 8.98
N LYS A 157 24.87 -10.54 8.19
CA LYS A 157 25.31 -11.92 7.94
C LYS A 157 24.41 -13.00 8.55
N SER A 158 23.42 -13.48 7.82
CA SER A 158 22.77 -14.73 8.20
C SER A 158 23.46 -15.85 7.44
N SER A 159 23.87 -16.88 8.15
CA SER A 159 24.37 -18.13 7.57
C SER A 159 23.35 -18.85 6.67
N GLU A 160 22.14 -18.32 6.56
CA GLU A 160 21.01 -18.78 5.76
C GLU A 160 20.52 -17.71 4.77
N GLY A 161 21.43 -16.92 4.17
CA GLY A 161 21.08 -15.92 3.15
C GLY A 161 20.55 -16.57 1.88
N ILE A 162 19.57 -15.92 1.24
CA ILE A 162 19.11 -16.27 -0.12
C ILE A 162 20.32 -16.19 -1.06
N LYS A 163 20.51 -17.21 -1.90
CA LYS A 163 21.57 -17.30 -2.90
C LYS A 163 21.00 -17.29 -4.32
N PHE A 164 21.85 -17.12 -5.32
CA PHE A 164 21.42 -17.23 -6.72
C PHE A 164 20.82 -18.59 -7.07
N SER A 165 21.22 -19.66 -6.38
CA SER A 165 20.62 -20.99 -6.50
C SER A 165 19.15 -21.05 -6.04
N ASP A 166 18.72 -20.11 -5.22
CA ASP A 166 17.34 -20.02 -4.74
C ASP A 166 16.44 -19.16 -5.64
N VAL A 167 17.06 -18.46 -6.60
CA VAL A 167 16.40 -17.64 -7.63
C VAL A 167 16.44 -18.41 -8.94
N ALA A 168 15.29 -18.91 -9.37
CA ALA A 168 15.14 -19.61 -10.64
C ALA A 168 14.76 -18.62 -11.76
N GLY A 169 15.15 -18.92 -12.98
CA GLY A 169 15.02 -18.01 -14.12
C GLY A 169 15.96 -16.80 -14.01
N GLU A 170 15.76 -15.79 -14.85
CA GLU A 170 16.50 -14.51 -14.82
C GLU A 170 18.02 -14.66 -14.98
N ASP A 171 18.45 -15.57 -15.88
CA ASP A 171 19.87 -15.92 -15.99
C ASP A 171 20.71 -14.75 -16.47
N GLU A 172 20.22 -13.90 -17.37
CA GLU A 172 20.88 -12.67 -17.82
C GLU A 172 21.02 -11.65 -16.68
N ALA A 173 19.98 -11.51 -15.85
CA ALA A 173 20.05 -10.62 -14.70
C ALA A 173 21.04 -11.15 -13.65
N LYS A 174 21.09 -12.45 -13.42
CA LYS A 174 22.08 -13.10 -12.53
C LYS A 174 23.51 -12.93 -13.05
N GLU A 175 23.75 -13.11 -14.34
CA GLU A 175 25.07 -12.91 -14.95
C GLU A 175 25.55 -11.48 -14.72
N ASN A 176 24.72 -10.48 -15.05
CA ASN A 176 25.04 -9.07 -14.80
C ASN A 176 25.32 -8.77 -13.32
N LEU A 177 24.60 -9.42 -12.41
CA LEU A 177 24.76 -9.21 -10.97
C LEU A 177 25.92 -10.02 -10.39
N SER A 178 26.35 -11.11 -11.02
CA SER A 178 27.50 -11.91 -10.60
C SER A 178 28.82 -11.14 -10.71
N GLU A 179 28.93 -10.20 -11.65
CA GLU A 179 30.08 -9.29 -11.75
C GLU A 179 30.24 -8.44 -10.48
N ILE A 180 29.13 -8.05 -9.86
CA ILE A 180 29.11 -7.26 -8.63
C ILE A 180 29.59 -8.10 -7.46
N VAL A 181 29.17 -9.36 -7.42
CA VAL A 181 29.62 -10.32 -6.40
C VAL A 181 31.13 -10.54 -6.52
N ASP A 182 31.65 -10.74 -7.74
CA ASP A 182 33.11 -10.89 -7.97
C ASP A 182 33.87 -9.61 -7.58
N TYR A 183 33.34 -8.43 -7.92
CA TYR A 183 33.96 -7.16 -7.52
C TYR A 183 34.03 -6.99 -5.99
N LEU A 184 32.96 -7.30 -5.27
CA LEU A 184 32.93 -7.20 -3.81
C LEU A 184 33.94 -8.16 -3.14
N HIS A 185 34.21 -9.31 -3.76
CA HIS A 185 35.22 -10.26 -3.31
C HIS A 185 36.65 -9.87 -3.73
N ASN A 186 36.82 -9.41 -4.98
CA ASN A 186 38.11 -9.23 -5.63
C ASN A 186 38.26 -7.82 -6.26
N PRO A 187 38.16 -6.71 -5.50
CA PRO A 187 38.15 -5.35 -6.06
C PRO A 187 39.47 -5.00 -6.78
N ASN A 188 40.59 -5.61 -6.41
CA ASN A 188 41.89 -5.32 -7.02
C ASN A 188 41.99 -5.79 -8.48
N LYS A 189 41.35 -6.90 -8.85
CA LYS A 189 41.30 -7.43 -10.23
C LYS A 189 40.75 -6.38 -11.20
N TYR A 190 39.74 -5.63 -10.79
CA TYR A 190 39.11 -4.59 -11.62
C TYR A 190 39.97 -3.33 -11.69
N LYS A 191 40.61 -2.95 -10.57
CA LYS A 191 41.54 -1.81 -10.52
C LYS A 191 42.76 -1.99 -11.40
N GLU A 192 43.33 -3.19 -11.46
CA GLU A 192 44.52 -3.50 -12.27
C GLU A 192 44.26 -3.29 -13.76
N VAL A 193 43.04 -3.53 -14.22
CA VAL A 193 42.63 -3.33 -15.62
C VAL A 193 42.10 -1.90 -15.86
N GLY A 194 41.93 -1.12 -14.81
CA GLY A 194 41.37 0.24 -14.89
C GLY A 194 39.84 0.28 -15.06
N ALA A 195 39.14 -0.83 -14.72
CA ALA A 195 37.68 -0.88 -14.81
C ALA A 195 37.06 -0.16 -13.60
N ALA A 196 36.17 0.80 -13.88
CA ALA A 196 35.35 1.46 -12.86
C ALA A 196 34.02 0.70 -12.70
N MET A 197 33.71 0.28 -11.49
CA MET A 197 32.43 -0.36 -11.20
C MET A 197 31.30 0.68 -11.03
N PRO A 198 30.10 0.38 -11.48
CA PRO A 198 28.94 1.25 -11.29
C PRO A 198 28.66 1.44 -9.80
N LYS A 199 28.43 2.69 -9.38
CA LYS A 199 28.06 3.01 -8.00
C LYS A 199 26.65 2.56 -7.68
N GLY A 200 25.76 2.62 -8.67
CA GLY A 200 24.37 2.26 -8.54
C GLY A 200 23.83 1.44 -9.70
N ILE A 201 23.01 0.48 -9.37
CA ILE A 201 22.37 -0.43 -10.33
C ILE A 201 20.86 -0.38 -10.11
N LEU A 202 20.15 -0.20 -11.21
CA LEU A 202 18.69 -0.12 -11.21
C LEU A 202 18.10 -1.42 -11.78
N LEU A 203 17.41 -2.18 -10.93
CA LEU A 203 16.62 -3.34 -11.33
C LEU A 203 15.26 -2.84 -11.87
N VAL A 204 14.97 -3.12 -13.13
CA VAL A 204 13.75 -2.66 -13.79
C VAL A 204 12.94 -3.83 -14.31
N GLY A 205 11.62 -3.79 -14.17
CA GLY A 205 10.76 -4.85 -14.70
C GLY A 205 9.37 -4.89 -14.06
N PRO A 206 8.49 -5.78 -14.52
CA PRO A 206 7.14 -5.94 -14.01
C PRO A 206 7.11 -6.27 -12.51
N PRO A 207 5.99 -6.01 -11.80
CA PRO A 207 5.83 -6.44 -10.42
C PRO A 207 5.85 -7.98 -10.33
N GLY A 208 6.38 -8.51 -9.21
CA GLY A 208 6.39 -9.95 -8.97
C GLY A 208 7.50 -10.74 -9.65
N THR A 209 8.40 -10.11 -10.43
CA THR A 209 9.51 -10.80 -11.14
C THR A 209 10.69 -11.16 -10.24
N GLY A 210 10.70 -10.75 -8.97
CA GLY A 210 11.74 -11.16 -8.01
C GLY A 210 12.87 -10.17 -7.81
N LYS A 211 12.75 -8.90 -8.22
CA LYS A 211 13.76 -7.84 -8.06
C LYS A 211 14.34 -7.74 -6.65
N THR A 212 13.48 -7.70 -5.64
CA THR A 212 13.87 -7.67 -4.23
C THR A 212 14.59 -8.96 -3.80
N MET A 213 14.20 -10.11 -4.37
CA MET A 213 14.83 -11.39 -4.08
C MET A 213 16.23 -11.48 -4.71
N LEU A 214 16.39 -11.01 -5.95
CA LEU A 214 17.69 -10.88 -6.62
C LEU A 214 18.65 -9.99 -5.83
N ALA A 215 18.21 -8.83 -5.36
CA ALA A 215 19.05 -7.95 -4.54
C ALA A 215 19.53 -8.63 -3.25
N LYS A 216 18.66 -9.42 -2.59
CA LYS A 216 19.03 -10.23 -1.42
C LYS A 216 19.99 -11.36 -1.79
N ALA A 217 19.83 -11.97 -2.96
CA ALA A 217 20.73 -13.03 -3.44
C ALA A 217 22.13 -12.51 -3.72
N VAL A 218 22.27 -11.31 -4.30
CA VAL A 218 23.57 -10.64 -4.47
C VAL A 218 24.27 -10.45 -3.13
N ALA A 219 23.55 -9.99 -2.11
CA ALA A 219 24.12 -9.80 -0.79
C ALA A 219 24.50 -11.14 -0.11
N GLY A 220 23.68 -12.17 -0.29
CA GLY A 220 23.95 -13.52 0.23
C GLY A 220 25.15 -14.19 -0.42
N GLU A 221 25.32 -14.03 -1.74
CA GLU A 221 26.51 -14.52 -2.47
C GLU A 221 27.76 -13.74 -2.09
N SER A 222 27.65 -12.41 -2.01
CA SER A 222 28.79 -11.54 -1.63
C SER A 222 29.17 -11.63 -0.15
N ASN A 223 28.32 -12.22 0.69
CA ASN A 223 28.50 -12.33 2.14
C ASN A 223 28.81 -10.98 2.82
N VAL A 224 28.16 -9.91 2.35
CA VAL A 224 28.30 -8.55 2.88
C VAL A 224 27.01 -8.10 3.59
N PRO A 225 27.07 -7.10 4.49
CA PRO A 225 25.89 -6.49 5.09
C PRO A 225 24.93 -5.95 4.04
N PHE A 226 23.64 -6.16 4.27
CA PHE A 226 22.56 -5.73 3.38
C PHE A 226 21.63 -4.77 4.13
N PHE A 227 21.53 -3.54 3.65
CA PHE A 227 20.61 -2.52 4.14
C PHE A 227 19.44 -2.44 3.18
N SER A 228 18.22 -2.70 3.65
CA SER A 228 17.03 -2.64 2.81
C SER A 228 16.04 -1.61 3.35
N MET A 229 15.56 -0.75 2.45
CA MET A 229 14.53 0.24 2.72
C MET A 229 13.62 0.40 1.50
N SER A 230 12.33 0.64 1.73
CA SER A 230 11.42 1.03 0.65
C SER A 230 11.50 2.54 0.40
N GLY A 231 11.41 2.96 -0.87
CA GLY A 231 11.31 4.38 -1.24
C GLY A 231 10.16 5.10 -0.53
N SER A 232 9.06 4.39 -0.25
CA SER A 232 7.92 4.92 0.51
C SER A 232 8.25 5.24 1.98
N GLU A 233 9.24 4.56 2.58
CA GLU A 233 9.67 4.84 3.97
C GLU A 233 10.43 6.17 4.11
N PHE A 234 10.88 6.75 3.01
CA PHE A 234 11.49 8.09 2.99
C PHE A 234 10.47 9.22 2.88
N VAL A 235 9.24 8.91 2.45
CA VAL A 235 8.17 9.91 2.31
C VAL A 235 7.54 10.13 3.68
N GLU A 236 7.76 11.33 4.24
CA GLU A 236 7.28 11.73 5.57
C GLU A 236 6.38 12.97 5.48
N MET A 237 5.59 13.20 6.53
CA MET A 237 4.72 14.39 6.59
C MET A 237 5.48 15.68 6.93
N PHE A 238 6.67 15.56 7.51
CA PHE A 238 7.48 16.73 7.94
C PHE A 238 8.65 16.93 7.01
N VAL A 239 8.76 18.14 6.46
CA VAL A 239 9.83 18.53 5.53
C VAL A 239 11.21 18.31 6.15
N GLY A 240 12.10 17.65 5.41
CA GLY A 240 13.47 17.36 5.80
C GLY A 240 13.68 16.05 6.57
N MET A 241 12.64 15.36 7.00
CA MET A 241 12.78 14.06 7.69
C MET A 241 13.23 12.95 6.74
N GLY A 242 12.71 12.90 5.53
CA GLY A 242 13.15 11.95 4.51
C GLY A 242 14.63 12.13 4.18
N ALA A 243 15.07 13.37 3.96
CA ALA A 243 16.48 13.70 3.75
C ALA A 243 17.37 13.28 4.93
N ALA A 244 16.90 13.43 6.17
CA ALA A 244 17.63 12.98 7.36
C ALA A 244 17.78 11.44 7.40
N LYS A 245 16.73 10.70 7.02
CA LYS A 245 16.79 9.23 6.90
C LYS A 245 17.78 8.77 5.84
N VAL A 246 17.80 9.44 4.69
CA VAL A 246 18.79 9.18 3.64
C VAL A 246 20.19 9.35 4.18
N ARG A 247 20.51 10.49 4.81
CA ARG A 247 21.85 10.72 5.41
C ARG A 247 22.23 9.65 6.43
N ASP A 248 21.31 9.27 7.31
CA ASP A 248 21.56 8.25 8.33
C ASP A 248 21.82 6.87 7.73
N LEU A 249 21.03 6.47 6.71
CA LEU A 249 21.22 5.21 5.98
C LEU A 249 22.61 5.16 5.34
N PHE A 250 23.00 6.20 4.61
CA PHE A 250 24.29 6.25 3.92
C PHE A 250 25.47 6.35 4.89
N LYS A 251 25.31 7.04 6.03
CA LYS A 251 26.29 7.04 7.11
C LYS A 251 26.52 5.63 7.67
N GLN A 252 25.44 4.91 7.99
CA GLN A 252 25.53 3.53 8.48
C GLN A 252 26.15 2.60 7.44
N ALA A 253 25.86 2.79 6.15
CA ALA A 253 26.45 2.00 5.08
C ALA A 253 27.97 2.24 4.98
N LYS A 254 28.43 3.50 5.04
CA LYS A 254 29.87 3.86 5.05
C LYS A 254 30.60 3.23 6.24
N GLU A 255 29.99 3.19 7.41
CA GLU A 255 30.57 2.59 8.63
C GLU A 255 30.70 1.06 8.53
N LYS A 256 29.89 0.41 7.68
CA LYS A 256 29.85 -1.06 7.54
C LYS A 256 30.31 -1.55 6.16
N ALA A 257 31.03 -0.73 5.40
CA ALA A 257 31.58 -1.14 4.12
C ALA A 257 32.61 -2.28 4.27
N PRO A 258 32.68 -3.26 3.34
CA PRO A 258 31.86 -3.37 2.13
C PRO A 258 30.42 -3.81 2.43
N CYS A 259 29.43 -3.17 1.77
CA CYS A 259 28.02 -3.48 1.99
C CYS A 259 27.18 -3.14 0.75
N ILE A 260 25.95 -3.63 0.75
CA ILE A 260 24.92 -3.31 -0.27
C ILE A 260 23.80 -2.51 0.38
N VAL A 261 23.43 -1.39 -0.23
CA VAL A 261 22.23 -0.60 0.09
C VAL A 261 21.17 -0.88 -0.98
N PHE A 262 20.02 -1.38 -0.59
CA PHE A 262 18.90 -1.65 -1.49
C PHE A 262 17.72 -0.73 -1.19
N ILE A 263 17.25 -0.03 -2.23
CA ILE A 263 16.10 0.85 -2.18
C ILE A 263 15.02 0.26 -3.10
N ASP A 264 13.99 -0.31 -2.50
CA ASP A 264 12.84 -0.80 -3.26
C ASP A 264 11.87 0.34 -3.61
N GLU A 265 11.15 0.21 -4.71
CA GLU A 265 10.18 1.23 -5.16
C GLU A 265 10.78 2.64 -5.20
N ILE A 266 11.95 2.79 -5.81
CA ILE A 266 12.67 4.08 -5.87
C ILE A 266 11.83 5.20 -6.51
N ASP A 267 10.87 4.86 -7.36
CA ASP A 267 9.93 5.77 -7.99
C ASP A 267 9.03 6.52 -6.98
N ALA A 268 8.89 6.01 -5.74
CA ALA A 268 8.17 6.75 -4.68
C ALA A 268 8.81 8.10 -4.36
N ILE A 269 10.14 8.21 -4.46
CA ILE A 269 10.91 9.44 -4.19
C ILE A 269 11.52 10.04 -5.46
N GLY A 270 11.75 9.22 -6.48
CA GLY A 270 12.49 9.58 -7.69
C GLY A 270 11.65 10.02 -8.87
N LYS A 271 10.37 10.36 -8.70
CA LYS A 271 9.46 10.73 -9.78
C LYS A 271 9.84 12.06 -10.44
N LYS A 272 9.70 12.14 -11.78
CA LYS A 272 9.88 13.37 -12.58
C LYS A 272 9.02 14.52 -12.03
N ARG A 273 9.50 15.76 -12.18
CA ARG A 273 8.80 16.99 -11.85
C ARG A 273 7.64 17.19 -12.82
N GLU A 274 6.42 16.95 -12.37
CA GLU A 274 5.21 17.41 -13.06
C GLU A 274 4.88 18.80 -12.51
N GLY A 275 4.76 19.82 -13.37
CA GLY A 275 4.67 21.25 -13.06
C GLY A 275 3.52 21.73 -12.16
N ASN A 276 3.02 20.93 -11.23
CA ASN A 276 2.02 21.32 -10.24
C ASN A 276 2.67 21.81 -8.94
N ILE A 277 2.42 23.08 -8.63
CA ILE A 277 3.06 23.95 -7.64
C ILE A 277 2.75 23.60 -6.18
N SER A 278 2.13 22.49 -5.85
CA SER A 278 1.67 22.27 -4.47
C SER A 278 1.92 20.84 -3.99
N GLY A 279 2.86 20.67 -3.07
CA GLY A 279 2.95 19.48 -2.21
C GLY A 279 4.16 18.56 -2.41
N ASN A 280 5.15 18.87 -3.25
CA ASN A 280 6.29 17.99 -3.55
C ASN A 280 7.63 18.36 -2.88
N ASP A 281 7.67 19.40 -2.05
CA ASP A 281 8.93 19.92 -1.48
C ASP A 281 9.72 18.86 -0.70
N GLU A 282 9.04 17.98 0.03
CA GLU A 282 9.71 16.97 0.82
C GLU A 282 10.31 15.83 -0.03
N ARG A 283 9.58 15.37 -1.05
CA ARG A 283 10.09 14.34 -1.96
C ARG A 283 11.29 14.86 -2.76
N GLU A 284 11.20 16.10 -3.24
CA GLU A 284 12.28 16.75 -3.97
C GLU A 284 13.53 16.94 -3.08
N GLN A 285 13.33 17.35 -1.82
CA GLN A 285 14.43 17.50 -0.88
C GLN A 285 15.08 16.15 -0.55
N THR A 286 14.28 15.09 -0.42
CA THR A 286 14.74 13.72 -0.20
C THR A 286 15.50 13.18 -1.41
N LEU A 287 14.99 13.40 -2.62
CA LEU A 287 15.66 13.05 -3.87
C LEU A 287 17.00 13.77 -3.99
N ASN A 288 17.04 15.10 -3.79
CA ASN A 288 18.26 15.88 -3.87
C ASN A 288 19.31 15.40 -2.83
N GLN A 289 18.86 15.01 -1.63
CA GLN A 289 19.76 14.42 -0.64
C GLN A 289 20.31 13.07 -1.10
N LEU A 290 19.46 12.20 -1.68
CA LEU A 290 19.91 10.92 -2.24
C LEU A 290 20.97 11.12 -3.32
N LEU A 291 20.72 12.04 -4.26
CA LEU A 291 21.68 12.38 -5.31
C LEU A 291 23.00 12.90 -4.73
N THR A 292 22.93 13.74 -3.71
CA THR A 292 24.12 14.29 -3.01
C THR A 292 24.92 13.18 -2.33
N GLU A 293 24.26 12.24 -1.65
CA GLU A 293 24.94 11.12 -1.03
C GLU A 293 25.59 10.19 -2.06
N MET A 294 24.92 9.92 -3.20
CA MET A 294 25.47 9.12 -4.29
C MET A 294 26.70 9.78 -4.94
N ASP A 295 26.62 11.09 -5.19
CA ASP A 295 27.75 11.84 -5.75
C ASP A 295 28.94 11.91 -4.77
N GLY A 296 28.67 11.92 -3.46
CA GLY A 296 29.68 11.95 -2.40
C GLY A 296 30.36 10.61 -2.11
N PHE A 297 30.08 9.56 -2.86
CA PHE A 297 30.84 8.30 -2.78
C PHE A 297 32.10 8.36 -3.62
N GLU A 298 33.26 8.09 -3.00
CA GLU A 298 34.49 7.77 -3.73
C GLU A 298 34.35 6.43 -4.44
N GLU A 299 35.00 6.28 -5.58
CA GLU A 299 34.95 5.07 -6.43
C GLU A 299 35.35 3.77 -5.72
N ASN A 300 35.96 3.87 -4.55
CA ASN A 300 36.49 2.74 -3.79
C ASN A 300 35.86 2.58 -2.40
N SER A 301 34.68 3.17 -2.15
CA SER A 301 34.04 3.11 -0.84
C SER A 301 33.55 1.72 -0.41
N GLY A 302 33.49 0.76 -1.34
CA GLY A 302 32.99 -0.60 -1.07
C GLY A 302 31.47 -0.64 -0.83
N VAL A 303 30.75 0.45 -1.06
CA VAL A 303 29.29 0.52 -0.94
C VAL A 303 28.69 0.46 -2.34
N ILE A 304 27.81 -0.50 -2.58
CA ILE A 304 27.05 -0.63 -3.82
C ILE A 304 25.59 -0.33 -3.54
N ILE A 305 24.97 0.50 -4.38
CA ILE A 305 23.59 0.86 -4.27
C ILE A 305 22.79 0.07 -5.31
N LEU A 306 21.84 -0.74 -4.87
CA LEU A 306 20.85 -1.37 -5.73
C LEU A 306 19.53 -0.63 -5.54
N ALA A 307 18.81 -0.36 -6.61
CA ALA A 307 17.43 0.12 -6.53
C ALA A 307 16.52 -0.71 -7.41
N ALA A 308 15.24 -0.77 -7.08
CA ALA A 308 14.24 -1.44 -7.89
C ALA A 308 13.07 -0.52 -8.22
N THR A 309 12.54 -0.63 -9.44
CA THR A 309 11.33 0.07 -9.87
C THR A 309 10.55 -0.76 -10.89
N ASN A 310 9.24 -0.57 -10.87
CA ASN A 310 8.34 -1.06 -11.92
C ASN A 310 8.06 0.01 -12.99
N ARG A 311 8.53 1.26 -12.78
CA ARG A 311 8.24 2.44 -13.60
C ARG A 311 9.50 3.23 -13.94
N PRO A 312 10.43 2.67 -14.71
CA PRO A 312 11.71 3.35 -15.01
C PRO A 312 11.50 4.68 -15.74
N GLU A 313 10.46 4.79 -16.55
CA GLU A 313 10.10 5.99 -17.31
C GLU A 313 9.60 7.15 -16.41
N SER A 314 9.09 6.85 -15.23
CA SER A 314 8.64 7.87 -14.26
C SER A 314 9.80 8.52 -13.49
N LEU A 315 11.00 7.91 -13.54
CA LEU A 315 12.15 8.40 -12.78
C LEU A 315 12.71 9.71 -13.32
N ASP A 316 13.17 10.56 -12.41
CA ASP A 316 13.92 11.78 -12.75
C ASP A 316 15.21 11.38 -13.49
N PRO A 317 15.48 11.97 -14.67
CA PRO A 317 16.70 11.69 -15.43
C PRO A 317 18.00 11.90 -14.64
N ALA A 318 17.98 12.72 -13.60
CA ALA A 318 19.12 12.93 -12.73
C ALA A 318 19.56 11.66 -11.99
N LEU A 319 18.64 10.75 -11.68
CA LEU A 319 18.95 9.46 -11.05
C LEU A 319 19.72 8.52 -11.95
N THR A 320 19.51 8.59 -13.27
CA THR A 320 20.08 7.65 -14.25
C THR A 320 21.29 8.21 -14.99
N ARG A 321 21.87 9.32 -14.49
CA ARG A 321 23.12 9.88 -15.03
C ARG A 321 24.33 9.03 -14.62
N PRO A 322 25.40 9.03 -15.44
CA PRO A 322 26.66 8.39 -15.07
C PRO A 322 27.16 8.79 -13.69
N GLY A 323 27.63 7.82 -12.92
CA GLY A 323 28.06 8.00 -11.54
C GLY A 323 26.95 7.85 -10.49
N ARG A 324 25.71 7.55 -10.89
CA ARG A 324 24.55 7.27 -10.04
C ARG A 324 23.97 5.89 -10.38
N PHE A 325 22.72 5.77 -10.83
CA PHE A 325 22.17 4.51 -11.36
C PHE A 325 22.48 4.38 -12.85
N ASP A 326 23.71 4.17 -13.17
CA ASP A 326 24.24 4.13 -14.53
C ASP A 326 24.13 2.76 -15.19
N ARG A 327 23.97 1.69 -14.41
CA ARG A 327 23.68 0.35 -14.94
C ARG A 327 22.21 -0.01 -14.71
N ARG A 328 21.52 -0.37 -15.78
CA ARG A 328 20.15 -0.92 -15.71
C ARG A 328 20.20 -2.41 -15.96
N VAL A 329 19.56 -3.18 -15.10
CA VAL A 329 19.41 -4.62 -15.22
C VAL A 329 17.92 -4.92 -15.37
N PRO A 330 17.47 -5.32 -16.57
CA PRO A 330 16.10 -5.75 -16.78
C PRO A 330 15.85 -7.06 -16.01
N VAL A 331 14.70 -7.18 -15.37
CA VAL A 331 14.18 -8.37 -14.69
C VAL A 331 12.79 -8.59 -15.26
N GLU A 332 12.72 -9.41 -16.29
CA GLU A 332 11.54 -9.58 -17.15
C GLU A 332 10.62 -10.67 -16.60
N LEU A 333 9.48 -10.88 -17.26
CA LEU A 333 8.66 -12.05 -16.96
C LEU A 333 9.41 -13.32 -17.40
N PRO A 334 9.35 -14.40 -16.59
CA PRO A 334 10.09 -15.61 -16.91
C PRO A 334 9.57 -16.28 -18.19
N ASP A 335 10.48 -16.78 -19.00
CA ASP A 335 10.21 -17.63 -20.16
C ASP A 335 9.70 -19.01 -19.73
N LEU A 336 9.41 -19.91 -20.64
CA LEU A 336 8.89 -21.25 -20.34
C LEU A 336 9.81 -22.04 -19.41
N GLN A 337 11.13 -22.00 -19.68
CA GLN A 337 12.12 -22.69 -18.87
C GLN A 337 12.19 -22.07 -17.47
N GLY A 338 12.28 -20.74 -17.39
CA GLY A 338 12.28 -20.00 -16.12
C GLY A 338 11.02 -20.28 -15.28
N ARG A 339 9.83 -20.28 -15.90
CA ARG A 339 8.60 -20.65 -15.21
C ARG A 339 8.64 -22.07 -14.65
N THR A 340 9.14 -23.01 -15.44
CA THR A 340 9.28 -24.42 -15.01
C THR A 340 10.23 -24.54 -13.82
N GLU A 341 11.36 -23.84 -13.84
CA GLU A 341 12.32 -23.84 -12.74
C GLU A 341 11.78 -23.15 -11.48
N ILE A 342 11.09 -22.01 -11.63
CA ILE A 342 10.43 -21.33 -10.51
C ILE A 342 9.40 -22.23 -9.84
N LEU A 343 8.56 -22.92 -10.62
CA LEU A 343 7.59 -23.88 -10.08
C LEU A 343 8.30 -25.00 -9.31
N LYS A 344 9.38 -25.56 -9.84
CA LYS A 344 10.18 -26.59 -9.17
C LYS A 344 10.80 -26.08 -7.85
N VAL A 345 11.31 -24.85 -7.82
CA VAL A 345 11.87 -24.23 -6.60
C VAL A 345 10.80 -24.11 -5.51
N HIS A 346 9.61 -23.62 -5.86
CA HIS A 346 8.52 -23.50 -4.89
C HIS A 346 7.93 -24.85 -4.50
N ALA A 347 7.91 -25.81 -5.42
CA ALA A 347 7.46 -27.18 -5.19
C ALA A 347 8.33 -27.93 -4.15
N LYS A 348 9.61 -27.60 -4.00
CA LYS A 348 10.48 -28.20 -2.96
C LYS A 348 9.94 -28.01 -1.54
N LYS A 349 9.13 -26.99 -1.31
CA LYS A 349 8.52 -26.67 0.01
C LYS A 349 7.19 -27.40 0.26
N VAL A 350 6.68 -28.11 -0.75
CA VAL A 350 5.35 -28.74 -0.75
C VAL A 350 5.49 -30.22 -1.06
N LYS A 351 4.59 -31.05 -0.52
CA LYS A 351 4.55 -32.48 -0.91
C LYS A 351 3.83 -32.61 -2.24
N ILE A 352 4.57 -32.91 -3.28
CA ILE A 352 4.06 -33.09 -4.64
C ILE A 352 3.94 -34.60 -4.93
N ALA A 353 2.91 -35.01 -5.69
CA ALA A 353 2.78 -36.35 -6.24
C ALA A 353 3.85 -36.57 -7.33
N GLY A 354 4.31 -37.82 -7.48
CA GLY A 354 5.46 -38.10 -8.35
C GLY A 354 5.20 -38.04 -9.85
N ASP A 355 3.96 -37.81 -10.27
CA ASP A 355 3.47 -37.77 -11.65
C ASP A 355 3.19 -36.36 -12.20
N VAL A 356 3.66 -35.32 -11.51
CA VAL A 356 3.40 -33.92 -11.92
C VAL A 356 4.35 -33.48 -13.02
N ASP A 357 3.77 -33.03 -14.14
CA ASP A 357 4.45 -32.38 -15.25
C ASP A 357 4.50 -30.86 -15.08
N PHE A 358 5.62 -30.35 -14.56
CA PHE A 358 5.82 -28.91 -14.35
C PHE A 358 5.95 -28.12 -15.65
N GLU A 359 6.37 -28.75 -16.75
CA GLU A 359 6.46 -28.05 -18.04
C GLU A 359 5.08 -27.76 -18.60
N LYS A 360 4.14 -28.74 -18.50
CA LYS A 360 2.74 -28.53 -18.84
C LYS A 360 2.11 -27.42 -18.00
N VAL A 361 2.36 -27.41 -16.69
CA VAL A 361 1.90 -26.36 -15.77
C VAL A 361 2.47 -25.00 -16.16
N ALA A 362 3.77 -24.94 -16.49
CA ALA A 362 4.44 -23.70 -16.89
C ALA A 362 3.91 -23.15 -18.24
N ARG A 363 3.56 -24.01 -19.19
CA ARG A 363 2.89 -23.62 -20.44
C ARG A 363 1.54 -22.97 -20.17
N MET A 364 0.71 -23.61 -19.34
CA MET A 364 -0.60 -23.09 -18.96
C MET A 364 -0.52 -21.75 -18.20
N ALA A 365 0.57 -21.51 -17.48
CA ALA A 365 0.85 -20.27 -16.75
C ALA A 365 1.65 -19.26 -17.59
N SER A 366 1.40 -19.19 -18.91
CA SER A 366 2.06 -18.24 -19.80
C SER A 366 1.82 -16.80 -19.34
N GLY A 367 2.89 -15.97 -19.32
CA GLY A 367 2.83 -14.59 -18.87
C GLY A 367 2.78 -14.40 -17.34
N ALA A 368 2.76 -15.46 -16.55
CA ALA A 368 2.76 -15.36 -15.09
C ALA A 368 4.12 -14.93 -14.55
N SER A 369 4.09 -14.00 -13.59
CA SER A 369 5.26 -13.58 -12.82
C SER A 369 5.71 -14.65 -11.81
N GLY A 370 6.94 -14.54 -11.32
CA GLY A 370 7.45 -15.44 -10.27
C GLY A 370 6.58 -15.49 -9.01
N ALA A 371 5.99 -14.35 -8.63
CA ALA A 371 5.08 -14.28 -7.48
C ALA A 371 3.76 -15.04 -7.73
N GLU A 372 3.20 -14.93 -8.93
CA GLU A 372 2.00 -15.66 -9.32
C GLU A 372 2.26 -17.17 -9.38
N LEU A 373 3.42 -17.60 -9.92
CA LEU A 373 3.83 -19.01 -9.93
C LEU A 373 3.98 -19.57 -8.51
N ALA A 374 4.56 -18.79 -7.59
CA ALA A 374 4.63 -19.17 -6.18
C ALA A 374 3.23 -19.32 -5.55
N ASN A 375 2.31 -18.42 -5.91
CA ASN A 375 0.93 -18.47 -5.44
C ASN A 375 0.17 -19.67 -6.02
N ILE A 376 0.40 -20.04 -7.28
CA ILE A 376 -0.19 -21.24 -7.89
C ILE A 376 0.19 -22.48 -7.09
N VAL A 377 1.47 -22.66 -6.74
CA VAL A 377 1.93 -23.80 -5.94
C VAL A 377 1.30 -23.80 -4.54
N ASN A 378 1.18 -22.62 -3.91
CA ASN A 378 0.54 -22.50 -2.60
C ASN A 378 -0.96 -22.81 -2.64
N GLU A 379 -1.70 -22.30 -3.63
CA GLU A 379 -3.12 -22.59 -3.81
C GLU A 379 -3.37 -24.07 -4.10
N ALA A 380 -2.49 -24.71 -4.87
CA ALA A 380 -2.55 -26.15 -5.11
C ALA A 380 -2.37 -26.95 -3.81
N ALA A 381 -1.47 -26.53 -2.94
CA ALA A 381 -1.30 -27.14 -1.62
C ALA A 381 -2.55 -26.96 -0.73
N LEU A 382 -3.12 -25.76 -0.71
CA LEU A 382 -4.37 -25.48 0.02
C LEU A 382 -5.54 -26.31 -0.52
N ARG A 383 -5.62 -26.47 -1.85
CA ARG A 383 -6.64 -27.31 -2.49
C ARG A 383 -6.49 -28.78 -2.09
N ALA A 384 -5.28 -29.34 -2.11
CA ALA A 384 -5.02 -30.70 -1.67
C ALA A 384 -5.49 -30.94 -0.24
N VAL A 385 -5.20 -29.99 0.68
CA VAL A 385 -5.66 -30.06 2.08
C VAL A 385 -7.18 -30.00 2.19
N ARG A 386 -7.84 -29.08 1.46
CA ARG A 386 -9.32 -29.00 1.42
C ARG A 386 -9.97 -30.31 0.92
N ALA A 387 -9.29 -31.03 0.04
CA ALA A 387 -9.73 -32.34 -0.48
C ALA A 387 -9.30 -33.53 0.39
N GLY A 388 -8.72 -33.28 1.57
CA GLY A 388 -8.28 -34.34 2.50
C GLY A 388 -7.04 -35.13 2.05
N ARG A 389 -6.33 -34.65 1.01
CA ARG A 389 -5.12 -35.27 0.47
C ARG A 389 -3.85 -34.75 1.12
N LYS A 390 -2.79 -35.59 1.11
CA LYS A 390 -1.49 -35.24 1.72
C LYS A 390 -0.44 -34.81 0.69
N SER A 391 -0.78 -34.83 -0.59
CA SER A 391 0.09 -34.42 -1.70
C SER A 391 -0.69 -33.68 -2.76
N VAL A 392 -0.02 -32.75 -3.43
CA VAL A 392 -0.53 -31.98 -4.56
C VAL A 392 -0.44 -32.83 -5.83
N THR A 393 -1.51 -32.86 -6.60
CA THR A 393 -1.60 -33.55 -7.88
C THR A 393 -1.52 -32.57 -9.04
N GLN A 394 -1.36 -33.09 -10.28
CA GLN A 394 -1.41 -32.29 -11.51
C GLN A 394 -2.71 -31.47 -11.60
N ALA A 395 -3.86 -32.07 -11.31
CA ALA A 395 -5.16 -31.39 -11.35
C ALA A 395 -5.29 -30.24 -10.33
N ASP A 396 -4.56 -30.32 -9.20
CA ASP A 396 -4.55 -29.22 -8.22
C ASP A 396 -3.79 -28.00 -8.77
N LEU A 397 -2.65 -28.24 -9.44
CA LEU A 397 -1.86 -27.18 -10.05
C LEU A 397 -2.62 -26.52 -11.22
N GLU A 398 -3.21 -27.32 -12.10
CA GLU A 398 -3.99 -26.84 -13.24
C GLU A 398 -5.18 -25.97 -12.78
N GLU A 399 -5.97 -26.42 -11.81
CA GLU A 399 -7.06 -25.60 -11.26
C GLU A 399 -6.54 -24.35 -10.51
N SER A 400 -5.37 -24.44 -9.87
CA SER A 400 -4.80 -23.30 -9.18
C SER A 400 -4.32 -22.20 -10.13
N ILE A 401 -3.87 -22.57 -11.33
CA ILE A 401 -3.61 -21.59 -12.40
C ILE A 401 -4.89 -20.81 -12.72
N GLU A 402 -6.00 -21.54 -12.89
CA GLU A 402 -7.29 -20.91 -13.17
C GLU A 402 -7.76 -19.99 -12.02
N VAL A 403 -7.54 -20.43 -10.77
CA VAL A 403 -7.86 -19.62 -9.59
C VAL A 403 -7.05 -18.33 -9.55
N VAL A 404 -5.77 -18.38 -9.90
CA VAL A 404 -4.88 -17.21 -9.88
C VAL A 404 -5.20 -16.26 -11.04
N ILE A 405 -5.50 -16.78 -12.23
CA ILE A 405 -5.78 -15.97 -13.43
C ILE A 405 -7.24 -15.48 -13.44
N ALA A 406 -8.21 -16.37 -13.23
CA ALA A 406 -9.63 -16.11 -13.40
C ALA A 406 -10.44 -16.05 -12.09
N GLY A 407 -9.79 -16.29 -10.95
CA GLY A 407 -10.43 -16.31 -9.63
C GLY A 407 -11.13 -17.63 -9.30
N TYR A 408 -11.69 -17.71 -8.08
CA TYR A 408 -12.37 -18.90 -7.59
C TYR A 408 -13.68 -19.17 -8.34
N GLN A 409 -14.09 -20.44 -8.42
CA GLN A 409 -15.41 -20.83 -8.90
C GLN A 409 -16.51 -20.26 -8.00
N LYS A 410 -17.51 -19.61 -8.58
CA LYS A 410 -18.67 -19.11 -7.85
C LYS A 410 -19.63 -20.25 -7.55
N LYS A 411 -19.72 -20.68 -6.30
CA LYS A 411 -20.64 -21.76 -5.87
C LYS A 411 -22.13 -21.37 -5.91
N ASN A 412 -22.42 -20.09 -5.82
CA ASN A 412 -23.79 -19.55 -5.70
C ASN A 412 -24.29 -18.82 -6.95
N ALA A 413 -23.53 -18.83 -8.05
CA ALA A 413 -24.01 -18.27 -9.30
C ALA A 413 -24.83 -19.32 -10.05
N ILE A 414 -26.15 -19.24 -9.92
CA ILE A 414 -27.07 -20.04 -10.69
C ILE A 414 -27.37 -19.27 -11.97
N LEU A 415 -26.71 -19.65 -13.07
CA LEU A 415 -27.11 -19.19 -14.41
C LEU A 415 -28.47 -19.80 -14.73
N THR A 416 -29.35 -19.03 -15.33
CA THR A 416 -30.56 -19.57 -15.91
C THR A 416 -30.21 -20.47 -17.09
N ASP A 417 -31.05 -21.46 -17.42
CA ASP A 417 -30.80 -22.36 -18.55
C ASP A 417 -30.54 -21.59 -19.86
N LYS A 418 -31.23 -20.46 -20.04
CA LYS A 418 -31.00 -19.58 -21.17
C LYS A 418 -29.62 -18.93 -21.16
N GLU A 419 -29.17 -18.40 -20.02
CA GLU A 419 -27.83 -17.80 -19.89
C GLU A 419 -26.74 -18.86 -20.06
N LYS A 420 -26.92 -20.03 -19.45
CA LYS A 420 -25.99 -21.15 -19.59
C LYS A 420 -25.85 -21.56 -21.06
N LEU A 421 -26.95 -21.59 -21.81
CA LEU A 421 -26.91 -21.89 -23.23
C LEU A 421 -26.18 -20.81 -24.02
N ILE A 422 -26.47 -19.53 -23.77
CA ILE A 422 -25.78 -18.41 -24.41
C ILE A 422 -24.28 -18.47 -24.19
N VAL A 423 -23.84 -18.65 -22.93
CA VAL A 423 -22.42 -18.76 -22.59
C VAL A 423 -21.78 -19.99 -23.26
N SER A 424 -22.48 -21.12 -23.36
CA SER A 424 -21.96 -22.30 -24.07
C SER A 424 -21.66 -22.03 -25.54
N TYR A 425 -22.53 -21.31 -26.23
CA TYR A 425 -22.30 -20.92 -27.61
C TYR A 425 -21.20 -19.87 -27.73
N HIS A 426 -21.16 -18.92 -26.81
CA HIS A 426 -20.15 -17.88 -26.75
C HIS A 426 -18.73 -18.47 -26.67
N GLU A 427 -18.49 -19.33 -25.66
CA GLU A 427 -17.19 -19.97 -25.44
C GLU A 427 -16.81 -20.95 -26.58
N THR A 428 -17.80 -21.70 -27.08
CA THR A 428 -17.59 -22.54 -28.25
C THR A 428 -17.27 -21.71 -29.49
N GLY A 429 -17.85 -20.51 -29.64
CA GLY A 429 -17.54 -19.58 -30.71
C GLY A 429 -16.07 -19.16 -30.73
N HIS A 430 -15.53 -18.78 -29.59
CA HIS A 430 -14.09 -18.49 -29.46
C HIS A 430 -13.22 -19.68 -29.82
N ALA A 431 -13.52 -20.85 -29.27
CA ALA A 431 -12.75 -22.06 -29.49
C ALA A 431 -12.76 -22.51 -30.96
N LEU A 432 -13.94 -22.46 -31.59
CA LEU A 432 -14.12 -22.91 -32.96
C LEU A 432 -13.44 -21.97 -33.96
N VAL A 433 -13.58 -20.64 -33.77
CA VAL A 433 -12.88 -19.64 -34.61
C VAL A 433 -11.37 -19.82 -34.45
N ALA A 434 -10.86 -20.03 -33.23
CA ALA A 434 -9.45 -20.29 -33.01
C ALA A 434 -8.95 -21.53 -33.73
N ALA A 435 -9.67 -22.66 -33.60
CA ALA A 435 -9.24 -23.93 -34.17
C ALA A 435 -9.34 -24.03 -35.69
N LEU A 436 -10.16 -23.20 -36.32
CA LEU A 436 -10.35 -23.16 -37.77
C LEU A 436 -9.41 -22.19 -38.49
N GLN A 437 -8.59 -21.43 -37.74
CA GLN A 437 -7.62 -20.50 -38.29
C GLN A 437 -6.20 -21.05 -38.26
N THR A 438 -5.36 -20.55 -39.17
CA THR A 438 -3.93 -20.78 -39.14
C THR A 438 -3.27 -19.93 -38.06
N HIS A 439 -2.15 -20.36 -37.50
CA HIS A 439 -1.34 -19.61 -36.53
C HIS A 439 -2.12 -19.20 -35.26
N SER A 440 -3.09 -19.99 -34.84
CA SER A 440 -3.82 -19.80 -33.60
C SER A 440 -3.33 -20.79 -32.54
N ALA A 441 -3.19 -20.34 -31.29
CA ALA A 441 -2.80 -21.20 -30.19
C ALA A 441 -3.86 -22.30 -29.97
N PRO A 442 -3.43 -23.55 -29.69
CA PRO A 442 -4.38 -24.64 -29.47
C PRO A 442 -5.25 -24.41 -28.24
N VAL A 443 -6.50 -24.81 -28.36
CA VAL A 443 -7.47 -24.78 -27.26
C VAL A 443 -7.13 -25.87 -26.27
N GLN A 444 -6.91 -25.51 -25.02
CA GLN A 444 -6.59 -26.45 -23.93
C GLN A 444 -7.81 -26.80 -23.08
N LYS A 445 -8.71 -25.84 -22.89
CA LYS A 445 -9.90 -26.04 -22.07
C LYS A 445 -10.97 -25.01 -22.41
N ILE A 446 -12.23 -25.43 -22.34
CA ILE A 446 -13.40 -24.56 -22.46
C ILE A 446 -14.29 -24.80 -21.25
N THR A 447 -14.74 -23.77 -20.56
CA THR A 447 -15.61 -23.90 -19.40
C THR A 447 -16.65 -22.79 -19.35
N ILE A 448 -17.83 -23.14 -18.86
CA ILE A 448 -18.94 -22.21 -18.61
C ILE A 448 -19.23 -22.08 -17.10
N VAL A 449 -18.28 -22.48 -16.26
CA VAL A 449 -18.37 -22.33 -14.80
C VAL A 449 -18.00 -20.91 -14.41
N PRO A 450 -18.93 -20.12 -13.81
CA PRO A 450 -18.66 -18.74 -13.45
C PRO A 450 -17.54 -18.57 -12.44
N ARG A 451 -16.70 -17.53 -12.61
CA ARG A 451 -15.56 -17.20 -11.74
C ARG A 451 -15.79 -15.89 -10.99
N THR A 452 -15.01 -15.68 -9.92
CA THR A 452 -15.12 -14.47 -9.07
C THR A 452 -14.59 -13.21 -9.75
N SER A 453 -13.78 -13.32 -10.80
CA SER A 453 -13.36 -12.19 -11.65
C SER A 453 -14.51 -11.53 -12.42
N GLY A 454 -15.67 -12.21 -12.48
CA GLY A 454 -16.85 -11.75 -13.25
C GLY A 454 -17.05 -12.51 -14.56
N ALA A 455 -16.09 -13.31 -15.00
CA ALA A 455 -16.25 -14.18 -16.17
C ALA A 455 -17.33 -15.23 -15.91
N LEU A 456 -18.23 -15.40 -16.88
CA LEU A 456 -19.29 -16.43 -16.85
C LEU A 456 -18.81 -17.76 -17.45
N GLY A 457 -17.79 -17.71 -18.28
CA GLY A 457 -17.05 -18.78 -18.90
C GLY A 457 -15.69 -18.30 -19.35
N TYR A 458 -14.87 -19.15 -19.90
CA TYR A 458 -13.65 -18.80 -20.64
C TYR A 458 -13.14 -19.94 -21.49
N THR A 459 -12.47 -19.58 -22.56
CA THR A 459 -11.73 -20.48 -23.44
C THR A 459 -10.24 -20.27 -23.23
N MET A 460 -9.55 -21.30 -22.75
CA MET A 460 -8.09 -21.25 -22.53
C MET A 460 -7.35 -21.72 -23.76
N GLN A 461 -6.54 -20.84 -24.32
CA GLN A 461 -5.59 -21.14 -25.37
C GLN A 461 -4.17 -21.05 -24.80
N VAL A 462 -3.29 -21.96 -25.19
CA VAL A 462 -1.90 -22.02 -24.72
C VAL A 462 -0.97 -22.20 -25.89
N ASP A 463 -0.04 -21.24 -26.05
CA ASP A 463 0.99 -21.32 -27.09
C ASP A 463 1.96 -22.47 -26.82
N GLU A 464 2.38 -23.17 -27.87
CA GLU A 464 3.32 -24.29 -27.76
C GLU A 464 4.77 -23.85 -27.59
N GLY A 465 5.09 -22.60 -27.82
CA GLY A 465 6.47 -22.06 -27.76
C GLY A 465 6.55 -20.61 -27.30
N ASN A 466 7.78 -20.08 -27.25
CA ASN A 466 8.02 -18.66 -27.00
C ASN A 466 7.84 -17.89 -28.33
N HIS A 467 6.74 -17.19 -28.48
CA HIS A 467 6.50 -16.30 -29.63
C HIS A 467 6.95 -14.89 -29.28
N TYR A 468 8.05 -14.44 -29.87
CA TYR A 468 8.58 -13.08 -29.69
C TYR A 468 8.08 -12.08 -30.74
N LEU A 469 7.67 -12.58 -31.90
CA LEU A 469 7.17 -11.76 -33.01
C LEU A 469 5.83 -12.32 -33.48
N MET A 470 4.89 -11.43 -33.71
CA MET A 470 3.58 -11.78 -34.28
C MET A 470 3.44 -11.06 -35.64
N SER A 471 3.02 -11.80 -36.65
CA SER A 471 2.69 -11.23 -37.97
C SER A 471 1.38 -10.48 -37.93
N GLN A 472 1.11 -9.69 -38.96
CA GLN A 472 -0.18 -9.02 -39.11
C GLN A 472 -1.32 -10.04 -39.15
N GLU A 473 -1.18 -11.13 -39.91
CA GLU A 473 -2.19 -12.20 -40.02
C GLU A 473 -2.48 -12.85 -38.66
N GLU A 474 -1.45 -13.09 -37.84
CA GLU A 474 -1.66 -13.65 -36.48
C GLU A 474 -2.44 -12.73 -35.57
N LEU A 475 -2.17 -11.41 -35.63
CA LEU A 475 -2.91 -10.42 -34.84
C LEU A 475 -4.37 -10.27 -35.33
N GLU A 476 -4.60 -10.28 -36.65
CA GLU A 476 -5.95 -10.30 -37.24
C GLU A 476 -6.73 -11.55 -36.84
N ASN A 477 -6.08 -12.73 -36.88
CA ASN A 477 -6.67 -13.99 -36.43
C ASN A 477 -7.02 -13.94 -34.94
N LYS A 478 -6.19 -13.30 -34.13
CA LYS A 478 -6.47 -13.10 -32.70
C LYS A 478 -7.67 -12.18 -32.47
N ILE A 479 -7.82 -11.12 -33.27
CA ILE A 479 -9.01 -10.26 -33.22
C ILE A 479 -10.26 -11.04 -33.64
N ALA A 480 -10.18 -11.85 -34.71
CA ALA A 480 -11.28 -12.70 -35.13
C ALA A 480 -11.69 -13.70 -34.03
N THR A 481 -10.71 -14.31 -33.34
CA THR A 481 -10.96 -15.20 -32.20
C THR A 481 -11.68 -14.45 -31.07
N LEU A 482 -11.23 -13.25 -30.70
CA LEU A 482 -11.87 -12.42 -29.66
C LEU A 482 -13.32 -12.04 -30.03
N THR A 483 -13.63 -11.86 -31.31
CA THR A 483 -15.01 -11.58 -31.75
C THR A 483 -15.87 -12.84 -31.91
N GLY A 484 -15.31 -14.04 -31.82
CA GLY A 484 -15.96 -15.32 -32.06
C GLY A 484 -17.14 -15.61 -31.15
N GLY A 485 -17.04 -15.27 -29.84
CA GLY A 485 -18.12 -15.44 -28.89
C GLY A 485 -19.36 -14.61 -29.26
N ARG A 486 -19.15 -13.33 -29.57
CA ARG A 486 -20.22 -12.42 -30.04
C ARG A 486 -20.80 -12.88 -31.37
N ALA A 487 -19.97 -13.33 -32.30
CA ALA A 487 -20.42 -13.85 -33.59
C ALA A 487 -21.31 -15.09 -33.45
N ALA A 488 -21.00 -15.97 -32.50
CA ALA A 488 -21.82 -17.14 -32.17
C ALA A 488 -23.21 -16.74 -31.62
N GLU A 489 -23.25 -15.75 -30.70
CA GLU A 489 -24.52 -15.23 -30.17
C GLU A 489 -25.40 -14.65 -31.26
N GLU A 490 -24.86 -13.82 -32.15
CA GLU A 490 -25.57 -13.22 -33.26
C GLU A 490 -26.11 -14.25 -34.25
N LEU A 491 -25.28 -15.25 -34.58
CA LEU A 491 -25.66 -16.31 -35.53
C LEU A 491 -26.78 -17.22 -35.00
N VAL A 492 -26.77 -17.48 -33.67
CA VAL A 492 -27.68 -18.49 -33.08
C VAL A 492 -28.93 -17.85 -32.48
N PHE A 493 -28.75 -16.76 -31.74
CA PHE A 493 -29.83 -16.14 -30.96
C PHE A 493 -30.37 -14.86 -31.62
N HIS A 494 -29.74 -14.38 -32.70
CA HIS A 494 -30.07 -13.10 -33.36
C HIS A 494 -30.07 -11.92 -32.37
N SER A 495 -29.21 -12.01 -31.37
CA SER A 495 -29.13 -11.06 -30.27
C SER A 495 -27.67 -11.00 -29.77
N ALA A 496 -27.37 -9.95 -29.04
CA ALA A 496 -26.09 -9.71 -28.43
C ALA A 496 -26.25 -9.56 -26.93
N SER A 497 -25.39 -10.20 -26.18
CA SER A 497 -25.35 -10.05 -24.75
C SER A 497 -24.21 -9.10 -24.29
N THR A 498 -24.18 -8.79 -23.00
CA THR A 498 -23.11 -8.01 -22.38
C THR A 498 -21.85 -8.86 -22.10
N GLY A 499 -21.90 -10.16 -22.38
CA GLY A 499 -20.80 -11.10 -22.10
C GLY A 499 -19.51 -10.77 -22.83
N ALA A 500 -19.60 -10.26 -24.05
CA ALA A 500 -18.46 -9.91 -24.89
C ALA A 500 -17.71 -8.61 -24.50
N SER A 501 -18.01 -7.98 -23.36
CA SER A 501 -17.45 -6.67 -23.00
C SER A 501 -15.92 -6.66 -22.93
N ASN A 502 -15.32 -7.66 -22.31
CA ASN A 502 -13.87 -7.80 -22.23
C ASN A 502 -13.23 -8.11 -23.59
N ASP A 503 -13.86 -8.95 -24.39
CA ASP A 503 -13.35 -9.33 -25.72
C ASP A 503 -13.34 -8.13 -26.65
N ILE A 504 -14.38 -7.30 -26.62
CA ILE A 504 -14.47 -6.05 -27.37
C ILE A 504 -13.34 -5.09 -26.96
N GLU A 505 -13.08 -4.96 -25.66
CA GLU A 505 -12.00 -4.12 -25.15
C GLU A 505 -10.65 -4.61 -25.65
N GLN A 506 -10.38 -5.92 -25.57
CA GLN A 506 -9.13 -6.51 -26.00
C GLN A 506 -8.95 -6.45 -27.52
N ALA A 507 -9.98 -6.74 -28.30
CA ALA A 507 -9.96 -6.61 -29.75
C ALA A 507 -9.66 -5.17 -30.17
N THR A 508 -10.28 -4.20 -29.54
CA THR A 508 -10.06 -2.77 -29.82
C THR A 508 -8.64 -2.34 -29.47
N LYS A 509 -8.10 -2.75 -28.32
CA LYS A 509 -6.71 -2.47 -27.91
C LYS A 509 -5.72 -3.05 -28.91
N LEU A 510 -5.94 -4.28 -29.34
CA LEU A 510 -5.06 -4.96 -30.29
C LEU A 510 -5.10 -4.28 -31.67
N ALA A 511 -6.28 -4.02 -32.21
CA ALA A 511 -6.46 -3.31 -33.48
C ALA A 511 -5.82 -1.91 -33.45
N ARG A 512 -6.00 -1.18 -32.34
CA ARG A 512 -5.35 0.12 -32.17
C ARG A 512 -3.83 0.01 -32.17
N ALA A 513 -3.25 -0.96 -31.44
CA ALA A 513 -1.80 -1.18 -31.42
C ALA A 513 -1.22 -1.55 -32.79
N MET A 514 -1.95 -2.34 -33.60
CA MET A 514 -1.55 -2.67 -34.98
C MET A 514 -1.39 -1.40 -35.82
N ILE A 515 -2.31 -0.47 -35.70
CA ILE A 515 -2.32 0.77 -36.47
C ILE A 515 -1.32 1.80 -35.92
N THR A 516 -1.31 2.03 -34.62
CA THR A 516 -0.59 3.17 -34.01
C THR A 516 0.86 2.86 -33.65
N ARG A 517 1.18 1.57 -33.41
CA ARG A 517 2.47 1.13 -32.86
C ARG A 517 3.27 0.24 -33.78
N TYR A 518 2.61 -0.70 -34.46
CA TYR A 518 3.31 -1.73 -35.23
C TYR A 518 3.46 -1.39 -36.72
N GLY A 519 2.87 -0.26 -37.17
CA GLY A 519 2.94 0.14 -38.56
C GLY A 519 2.21 -0.82 -39.53
N MET A 520 1.16 -1.50 -39.04
CA MET A 520 0.36 -2.47 -39.81
C MET A 520 -0.88 -1.79 -40.42
N SER A 521 -0.70 -0.64 -41.04
CA SER A 521 -1.74 0.14 -41.71
C SER A 521 -1.21 0.65 -43.03
N GLU A 522 -1.93 0.44 -44.12
CA GLU A 522 -1.53 0.93 -45.46
C GLU A 522 -1.50 2.47 -45.51
N ASP A 523 -2.36 3.17 -44.73
CA ASP A 523 -2.42 4.63 -44.76
C ASP A 523 -1.29 5.31 -43.97
N PHE A 524 -0.78 4.67 -42.92
CA PHE A 524 0.20 5.25 -42.01
C PHE A 524 1.58 4.62 -42.12
N ASP A 525 1.69 3.42 -42.72
CA ASP A 525 2.91 2.70 -42.91
C ASP A 525 3.81 2.70 -41.64
N MET A 526 5.09 2.98 -41.73
CA MET A 526 6.08 2.95 -40.66
C MET A 526 6.08 4.22 -39.77
N VAL A 527 4.91 4.77 -39.45
CA VAL A 527 4.78 5.96 -38.59
C VAL A 527 4.30 5.55 -37.21
N ALA A 528 5.07 5.85 -36.18
CA ALA A 528 4.63 5.70 -34.79
C ALA A 528 3.69 6.85 -34.40
N LEU A 529 2.43 6.54 -34.17
CA LEU A 529 1.37 7.51 -33.84
C LEU A 529 1.03 7.53 -32.34
N GLU A 530 1.71 6.70 -31.56
CA GLU A 530 1.49 6.51 -30.13
C GLU A 530 2.81 6.47 -29.38
N THR A 531 2.84 7.10 -28.22
CA THR A 531 3.92 6.98 -27.25
C THR A 531 3.46 6.17 -26.07
N VAL A 532 4.16 5.09 -25.74
CA VAL A 532 3.84 4.24 -24.59
C VAL A 532 4.51 4.79 -23.35
N ASN A 533 3.70 5.16 -22.37
CA ASN A 533 4.15 5.43 -21.03
C ASN A 533 3.83 4.19 -20.17
N ASN A 534 4.68 3.84 -19.19
CA ASN A 534 4.52 2.68 -18.31
C ASN A 534 4.66 1.30 -18.98
N GLN A 535 5.81 1.05 -19.59
CA GLN A 535 6.12 -0.19 -20.33
C GLN A 535 5.81 -1.50 -19.56
N TYR A 536 5.96 -1.49 -18.23
CA TYR A 536 5.81 -2.69 -17.36
C TYR A 536 4.48 -2.78 -16.59
N LEU A 537 3.60 -1.77 -16.67
CA LEU A 537 2.36 -1.70 -15.88
C LEU A 537 1.09 -1.59 -16.75
N GLY A 538 1.15 -2.10 -17.97
CA GLY A 538 -0.03 -2.09 -18.85
C GLY A 538 -0.24 -0.79 -19.61
N GLY A 539 0.81 0.02 -19.71
CA GLY A 539 1.04 1.13 -20.62
C GLY A 539 -0.13 2.07 -20.89
N ASP A 540 -0.19 3.19 -20.20
CA ASP A 540 -0.97 4.31 -20.69
C ASP A 540 -0.31 4.82 -21.97
N ALA A 541 -1.02 4.65 -23.10
CA ALA A 541 -0.59 5.13 -24.38
C ALA A 541 -1.16 6.53 -24.62
N SER A 542 -0.32 7.46 -25.02
CA SER A 542 -0.76 8.78 -25.45
C SER A 542 -0.56 8.90 -26.96
N LEU A 543 -1.62 9.31 -27.66
CA LEU A 543 -1.55 9.56 -29.11
C LEU A 543 -0.68 10.80 -29.38
N ALA A 544 0.30 10.64 -30.26
CA ALA A 544 1.24 11.69 -30.68
C ALA A 544 0.91 12.18 -32.10
N CYS A 545 -0.37 12.53 -32.34
CA CYS A 545 -0.84 12.91 -33.67
C CYS A 545 -1.96 13.98 -33.60
N SER A 546 -2.28 14.59 -34.76
CA SER A 546 -3.35 15.59 -34.85
C SER A 546 -4.75 14.98 -34.68
N ALA A 547 -5.74 15.80 -34.33
CA ALA A 547 -7.14 15.35 -34.22
C ALA A 547 -7.69 14.74 -35.51
N GLN A 548 -7.25 15.23 -36.67
CA GLN A 548 -7.63 14.67 -37.96
C GLN A 548 -7.06 13.25 -38.17
N THR A 549 -5.82 13.02 -37.74
CA THR A 549 -5.19 11.69 -37.78
C THR A 549 -5.87 10.74 -36.80
N GLN A 550 -6.24 11.22 -35.59
CA GLN A 550 -6.98 10.43 -34.61
C GLN A 550 -8.31 9.92 -35.17
N ALA A 551 -9.07 10.79 -35.87
CA ALA A 551 -10.33 10.38 -36.49
C ALA A 551 -10.13 9.26 -37.55
N LYS A 552 -9.04 9.31 -38.32
CA LYS A 552 -8.69 8.24 -39.26
C LYS A 552 -8.31 6.94 -38.55
N ILE A 553 -7.51 7.03 -37.48
CA ILE A 553 -7.16 5.87 -36.65
C ILE A 553 -8.43 5.21 -36.11
N ASP A 554 -9.35 5.99 -35.54
CA ASP A 554 -10.59 5.47 -34.99
C ASP A 554 -11.43 4.78 -36.06
N GLN A 555 -11.49 5.33 -37.28
CA GLN A 555 -12.19 4.69 -38.39
C GLN A 555 -11.55 3.36 -38.81
N GLN A 556 -10.22 3.31 -38.93
CA GLN A 556 -9.49 2.08 -39.28
C GLN A 556 -9.64 1.00 -38.20
N VAL A 557 -9.62 1.37 -36.92
CA VAL A 557 -9.87 0.42 -35.81
C VAL A 557 -11.25 -0.20 -35.95
N VAL A 558 -12.28 0.62 -36.23
CA VAL A 558 -13.65 0.13 -36.44
C VAL A 558 -13.74 -0.79 -37.64
N ASP A 559 -13.10 -0.43 -38.75
CA ASP A 559 -13.13 -1.21 -39.99
C ASP A 559 -12.40 -2.55 -39.80
N LEU A 560 -11.22 -2.57 -39.19
CA LEU A 560 -10.47 -3.78 -38.91
C LEU A 560 -11.23 -4.75 -38.00
N VAL A 561 -11.81 -4.24 -36.89
CA VAL A 561 -12.59 -5.09 -35.97
C VAL A 561 -13.83 -5.64 -36.67
N LYS A 562 -14.53 -4.84 -37.49
CA LYS A 562 -15.68 -5.31 -38.27
C LYS A 562 -15.31 -6.38 -39.29
N GLU A 563 -14.21 -6.21 -39.99
CA GLU A 563 -13.70 -7.19 -40.94
C GLU A 563 -13.42 -8.53 -40.28
N GLN A 564 -12.68 -8.51 -39.17
CA GLN A 564 -12.37 -9.73 -38.43
C GLN A 564 -13.61 -10.36 -37.77
N HIS A 565 -14.57 -9.56 -37.35
CA HIS A 565 -15.87 -10.05 -36.86
C HIS A 565 -16.68 -10.75 -37.99
N GLN A 566 -16.69 -10.20 -39.20
CA GLN A 566 -17.32 -10.83 -40.33
C GLN A 566 -16.64 -12.14 -40.70
N LYS A 567 -15.30 -12.20 -40.66
CA LYS A 567 -14.54 -13.43 -40.84
C LYS A 567 -14.96 -14.49 -39.80
N ALA A 568 -15.08 -14.13 -38.53
CA ALA A 568 -15.53 -15.03 -37.46
C ALA A 568 -16.97 -15.53 -37.73
N LEU A 569 -17.91 -14.66 -38.13
CA LEU A 569 -19.27 -15.03 -38.52
C LEU A 569 -19.28 -16.03 -39.67
N GLN A 570 -18.49 -15.80 -40.70
CA GLN A 570 -18.41 -16.71 -41.85
C GLN A 570 -17.88 -18.08 -41.46
N LEU A 571 -16.78 -18.14 -40.67
CA LEU A 571 -16.24 -19.39 -40.17
C LEU A 571 -17.24 -20.19 -39.34
N LEU A 572 -18.02 -19.53 -38.49
CA LEU A 572 -19.04 -20.18 -37.67
C LEU A 572 -20.24 -20.60 -38.47
N GLN A 573 -20.65 -19.84 -39.50
CA GLN A 573 -21.74 -20.16 -40.41
C GLN A 573 -21.42 -21.40 -41.23
N ASP A 574 -20.22 -21.48 -41.79
CA ASP A 574 -19.75 -22.63 -42.57
C ASP A 574 -19.62 -23.89 -41.72
N ASN A 575 -19.41 -23.74 -40.41
CA ASN A 575 -19.26 -24.84 -39.46
C ASN A 575 -20.40 -24.89 -38.43
N ARG A 576 -21.62 -24.42 -38.82
CA ARG A 576 -22.79 -24.33 -37.94
C ARG A 576 -23.11 -25.64 -37.20
N ARG A 577 -23.06 -26.78 -37.89
CA ARG A 577 -23.32 -28.08 -37.28
C ARG A 577 -22.36 -28.36 -36.12
N LYS A 578 -21.06 -28.08 -36.30
CA LYS A 578 -20.05 -28.29 -35.27
C LYS A 578 -20.23 -27.34 -34.08
N LEU A 579 -20.60 -26.08 -34.36
CA LEU A 579 -20.94 -25.13 -33.32
C LEU A 579 -22.06 -25.66 -32.44
N ASP A 580 -23.16 -26.16 -33.05
CA ASP A 580 -24.32 -26.69 -32.32
C ASP A 580 -23.96 -27.96 -31.52
N GLU A 581 -23.21 -28.91 -32.11
CA GLU A 581 -22.77 -30.15 -31.46
C GLU A 581 -21.89 -29.90 -30.25
N ILE A 582 -20.87 -29.06 -30.40
CA ILE A 582 -19.90 -28.76 -29.34
C ILE A 582 -20.53 -27.93 -28.23
N SER A 583 -21.34 -26.91 -28.58
CA SER A 583 -22.03 -26.06 -27.58
C SER A 583 -23.00 -26.87 -26.73
N LYS A 584 -23.72 -27.82 -27.34
CA LYS A 584 -24.62 -28.71 -26.60
C LYS A 584 -23.84 -29.64 -25.65
N TYR A 585 -22.73 -30.21 -26.11
CA TYR A 585 -21.88 -31.03 -25.27
C TYR A 585 -21.27 -30.23 -24.11
N LEU A 586 -20.83 -28.98 -24.38
CA LEU A 586 -20.33 -28.07 -23.35
C LEU A 586 -21.43 -27.67 -22.35
N TYR A 587 -22.66 -27.45 -22.83
CA TYR A 587 -23.81 -27.17 -21.95
C TYR A 587 -24.07 -28.29 -20.95
N GLU A 588 -23.98 -29.55 -21.40
CA GLU A 588 -24.21 -30.72 -20.55
C GLU A 588 -23.05 -30.99 -19.59
N LYS A 589 -21.80 -30.82 -20.04
CA LYS A 589 -20.59 -31.20 -19.30
C LYS A 589 -19.98 -30.04 -18.49
N GLU A 590 -20.37 -28.81 -18.80
CA GLU A 590 -19.92 -27.54 -18.20
C GLU A 590 -18.42 -27.22 -18.38
N THR A 591 -17.60 -28.22 -18.62
CA THR A 591 -16.16 -28.08 -18.87
C THR A 591 -15.70 -29.20 -19.78
N ILE A 592 -14.97 -28.85 -20.86
CA ILE A 592 -14.37 -29.80 -21.80
C ILE A 592 -12.88 -29.52 -21.97
N THR A 593 -12.08 -30.57 -22.12
CA THR A 593 -10.64 -30.47 -22.41
C THR A 593 -10.40 -30.17 -23.89
N GLY A 594 -9.19 -29.69 -24.22
CA GLY A 594 -8.77 -29.49 -25.59
C GLY A 594 -8.83 -30.76 -26.43
N ASP A 595 -8.44 -31.90 -25.86
CA ASP A 595 -8.50 -33.20 -26.55
C ASP A 595 -9.95 -33.59 -26.88
N GLU A 596 -10.89 -33.42 -25.97
CA GLU A 596 -12.32 -33.68 -26.19
C GLU A 596 -12.89 -32.72 -27.25
N PHE A 597 -12.51 -31.44 -27.17
CA PHE A 597 -12.90 -30.46 -28.19
C PHE A 597 -12.40 -30.85 -29.58
N MET A 598 -11.13 -31.21 -29.71
CA MET A 598 -10.52 -31.64 -30.98
C MET A 598 -11.14 -32.95 -31.49
N ALA A 599 -11.46 -33.90 -30.61
CA ALA A 599 -12.17 -35.11 -30.99
C ALA A 599 -13.56 -34.83 -31.59
N LEU A 600 -14.31 -33.88 -30.98
CA LEU A 600 -15.64 -33.44 -31.49
C LEU A 600 -15.50 -32.68 -32.83
N LEU A 601 -14.49 -31.82 -32.93
CA LEU A 601 -14.24 -31.04 -34.14
C LEU A 601 -13.91 -31.96 -35.33
N ASN A 602 -13.08 -32.99 -35.12
CA ASN A 602 -12.64 -33.94 -36.17
C ASN A 602 -13.60 -35.11 -36.40
N ALA A 603 -14.63 -35.28 -35.58
CA ALA A 603 -15.67 -36.30 -35.81
C ALA A 603 -16.37 -36.02 -37.15
N LYS A 604 -16.57 -37.04 -37.97
CA LYS A 604 -17.18 -36.94 -39.31
C LYS A 604 -18.69 -36.63 -39.25
#